data_bc3df6b588c92105642d60bb560eaed0
#
_entry.id   bc3df6b588c92105642d60bb560eaed0
#
_cell.length_a   1.000
_cell.length_b   1.000
_cell.length_c   1.000
_cell.angle_alpha   90.00
_cell.angle_beta   90.00
_cell.angle_gamma   90.00
#
_symmetry.space_group_name_H-M   'P 1'
#
loop_
_entity.id
_entity.type
_entity.pdbx_description
1 polymer ?
#
loop_
_entity_poly.entity_id
_entity_poly.type
_entity_poly.pdbx_seq_one_letter_code
_entity_poly.pdbx_strand_id
1 'polypeptide(L)'
;MRNYLLALSCCTALSCCTQVEVSEVYTAAAENSLRAPAVPLVTIDPYTSAWSFADQLNDESVRHWTGRDYPLLGGIRVDGKSYRFMGMDDIQVTSVIGTASDGLWEADYTMSQPAGDWFAEAYDPKGWKRGKAAFGTEDNPNRSTHWSAGDIWVRRTFDWPSDVRKDALYLQYSHDDNIEVYLNGKQIAVAGNGLDYDLLKEIPEAVVESLKPTGNVLAAHCRNNGGGAYVDMGIMRKVKRGDTFDEKAIQKSVNVMPTQTFYTFECGGVSLDLIFTAPFLLNDLEAMTSPFNYITYQVRSIDGKDHDVQLYMEATPQWAVNTIDQEVTFEKTETPDLIYLKTGTIDQEVLAKTGDDVRIDWGYFYLAIPKKPGVSATIDEYYATKKAFMTTGNLPAGSQSISSDMREQMTVLAYTDPIGKVSKETVSGHLMIGYDDLYSIQYFQDNRMPYWKHDGKVDIHQAFEKGEAAYEDLMRRCDSFDSSLMSETSAVGGKKYAELCAIAYRQXXXXRP
;
A
#
# COMPACT_ATOMS: atom_id res chain seq x y z
N MET A 1 58.58 -64.67 9.34
CA MET A 1 57.62 -64.46 8.23
C MET A 1 56.57 -63.43 8.68
N ARG A 2 56.64 -62.21 8.13
CA ARG A 2 55.78 -61.08 8.52
C ARG A 2 54.76 -60.88 7.43
N ASN A 3 53.49 -61.06 7.77
CA ASN A 3 52.41 -60.80 6.82
C ASN A 3 52.04 -59.32 6.87
N TYR A 4 52.09 -58.61 5.71
CA TYR A 4 51.58 -57.27 5.59
C TYR A 4 50.15 -57.36 5.02
N LEU A 5 49.20 -56.85 5.79
CA LEU A 5 47.82 -56.60 5.30
C LEU A 5 47.76 -55.21 4.68
N LEU A 6 47.44 -55.16 3.41
CA LEU A 6 47.09 -53.91 2.72
C LEU A 6 45.61 -53.61 3.00
N ALA A 7 45.35 -52.48 3.65
CA ALA A 7 44.00 -51.97 3.82
C ALA A 7 43.67 -51.08 2.61
N LEU A 8 42.74 -51.50 1.76
CA LEU A 8 42.16 -50.66 0.69
C LEU A 8 41.16 -49.72 1.30
N SER A 9 41.46 -48.42 1.32
CA SER A 9 40.51 -47.36 1.72
C SER A 9 39.63 -47.06 0.52
N CYS A 10 38.36 -47.44 0.60
CA CYS A 10 37.38 -47.08 -0.44
C CYS A 10 36.77 -45.71 -0.06
N CYS A 11 37.24 -44.64 -0.73
CA CYS A 11 36.62 -43.34 -0.65
C CYS A 11 35.34 -43.35 -1.49
N THR A 12 34.20 -43.51 -0.81
CA THR A 12 32.91 -43.29 -1.42
C THR A 12 32.70 -41.74 -1.46
N ALA A 13 32.84 -41.16 -2.62
CA ALA A 13 32.42 -39.78 -2.85
C ALA A 13 30.88 -39.74 -2.80
N LEU A 14 30.34 -39.23 -1.71
CA LEU A 14 28.93 -38.87 -1.66
C LEU A 14 28.73 -37.71 -2.59
N SER A 15 28.21 -37.99 -3.78
CA SER A 15 27.69 -36.96 -4.69
C SER A 15 26.42 -36.44 -4.05
N CYS A 16 26.51 -35.26 -3.45
CA CYS A 16 25.35 -34.53 -2.97
C CYS A 16 24.65 -33.99 -4.19
N CYS A 17 23.77 -34.78 -4.81
CA CYS A 17 22.83 -34.27 -5.78
C CYS A 17 21.82 -33.43 -4.99
N THR A 18 22.03 -32.14 -4.95
CA THR A 18 20.95 -31.22 -4.59
C THR A 18 19.85 -31.44 -5.64
N GLN A 19 18.81 -32.15 -5.26
CA GLN A 19 17.58 -32.16 -6.05
C GLN A 19 17.08 -30.72 -6.05
N VAL A 20 17.08 -30.12 -7.23
CA VAL A 20 16.37 -28.86 -7.46
C VAL A 20 14.88 -29.22 -7.29
N GLU A 21 14.30 -28.82 -6.20
CA GLU A 21 12.86 -28.92 -6.02
C GLU A 21 12.21 -28.10 -7.12
N VAL A 22 11.50 -28.78 -8.01
CA VAL A 22 10.74 -28.12 -9.06
C VAL A 22 9.56 -27.46 -8.37
N SER A 23 9.53 -26.15 -8.35
CA SER A 23 8.45 -25.38 -7.75
C SER A 23 7.14 -25.66 -8.50
N GLU A 24 6.05 -25.83 -7.76
CA GLU A 24 4.73 -25.92 -8.35
C GLU A 24 4.44 -24.60 -9.09
N VAL A 25 3.93 -24.71 -10.30
CA VAL A 25 3.62 -23.53 -11.13
C VAL A 25 2.10 -23.31 -11.11
N TYR A 26 1.69 -22.15 -10.66
CA TYR A 26 0.28 -21.76 -10.56
C TYR A 26 -0.11 -20.92 -11.78
N THR A 27 -1.24 -21.26 -12.38
CA THR A 27 -1.78 -20.54 -13.55
C THR A 27 -3.28 -20.31 -13.33
N ALA A 28 -3.80 -19.25 -13.90
CA ALA A 28 -5.22 -18.92 -13.76
C ALA A 28 -6.09 -20.01 -14.37
N ALA A 29 -7.17 -20.35 -13.69
CA ALA A 29 -8.13 -21.38 -14.11
C ALA A 29 -8.80 -21.06 -15.45
N ALA A 30 -8.93 -19.78 -15.78
CA ALA A 30 -9.56 -19.31 -17.03
C ALA A 30 -9.05 -17.90 -17.35
N GLU A 31 -9.41 -17.39 -18.51
CA GLU A 31 -9.13 -16.01 -18.90
C GLU A 31 -10.37 -15.14 -18.62
N ASN A 32 -10.19 -14.07 -17.85
CA ASN A 32 -11.20 -13.06 -17.58
C ASN A 32 -10.80 -11.77 -18.29
N SER A 33 -11.57 -11.38 -19.29
CA SER A 33 -11.30 -10.20 -20.11
C SER A 33 -12.03 -8.95 -19.64
N LEU A 34 -12.87 -9.04 -18.60
CA LEU A 34 -13.59 -7.89 -18.07
C LEU A 34 -12.66 -7.00 -17.25
N ARG A 35 -12.68 -5.70 -17.53
CA ARG A 35 -11.96 -4.69 -16.77
C ARG A 35 -12.79 -4.29 -15.54
N ALA A 36 -12.34 -4.68 -14.37
CA ALA A 36 -12.97 -4.25 -13.12
C ALA A 36 -12.68 -2.75 -12.88
N PRO A 37 -13.61 -2.00 -12.26
CA PRO A 37 -13.35 -0.58 -11.91
C PRO A 37 -12.12 -0.43 -11.01
N ALA A 38 -11.91 -1.38 -10.12
CA ALA A 38 -10.68 -1.53 -9.33
C ALA A 38 -10.36 -3.03 -9.24
N VAL A 39 -9.07 -3.36 -9.26
CA VAL A 39 -8.61 -4.75 -9.23
C VAL A 39 -8.30 -5.13 -7.78
N PRO A 40 -8.99 -6.15 -7.22
CA PRO A 40 -8.72 -6.57 -5.84
C PRO A 40 -7.38 -7.30 -5.75
N LEU A 41 -6.57 -6.91 -4.77
CA LEU A 41 -5.25 -7.50 -4.50
C LEU A 41 -5.30 -8.28 -3.19
N VAL A 42 -5.45 -7.57 -2.07
CA VAL A 42 -5.58 -8.16 -0.74
C VAL A 42 -7.01 -7.92 -0.27
N THR A 43 -7.69 -8.99 0.14
CA THR A 43 -9.09 -8.90 0.58
C THR A 43 -9.27 -9.77 1.82
N ILE A 44 -8.78 -9.30 2.96
CA ILE A 44 -8.90 -10.02 4.24
C ILE A 44 -10.28 -9.74 4.84
N ASP A 45 -10.60 -8.46 5.01
CA ASP A 45 -11.89 -7.99 5.54
C ASP A 45 -12.09 -6.53 5.10
N PRO A 46 -13.23 -5.88 5.44
CA PRO A 46 -13.45 -4.48 5.05
C PRO A 46 -12.44 -3.49 5.61
N TYR A 47 -11.81 -3.78 6.75
CA TYR A 47 -10.78 -2.91 7.34
C TYR A 47 -9.43 -3.10 6.64
N THR A 48 -9.16 -4.31 6.16
CA THR A 48 -7.85 -4.67 5.56
C THR A 48 -8.08 -5.20 4.15
N SER A 49 -8.25 -4.27 3.24
CA SER A 49 -8.40 -4.60 1.82
C SER A 49 -7.60 -3.61 0.97
N ALA A 50 -6.97 -4.12 -0.07
CA ALA A 50 -6.10 -3.33 -0.94
C ALA A 50 -6.41 -3.60 -2.40
N TRP A 51 -6.40 -2.53 -3.20
CA TRP A 51 -6.90 -2.50 -4.57
C TRP A 51 -5.96 -1.71 -5.47
N SER A 52 -5.95 -2.07 -6.75
CA SER A 52 -5.35 -1.24 -7.80
C SER A 52 -6.46 -0.55 -8.59
N PHE A 53 -6.43 0.78 -8.65
CA PHE A 53 -7.39 1.57 -9.42
C PHE A 53 -6.88 1.87 -10.83
N ALA A 54 -5.58 1.62 -11.08
CA ALA A 54 -4.93 1.89 -12.36
C ALA A 54 -5.03 0.69 -13.32
N ASP A 55 -4.80 0.93 -14.60
CA ASP A 55 -4.71 -0.12 -15.60
C ASP A 55 -3.40 -0.92 -15.49
N GLN A 56 -2.33 -0.26 -15.03
CA GLN A 56 -1.03 -0.88 -14.77
C GLN A 56 -0.79 -0.87 -13.27
N LEU A 57 -0.41 -2.00 -12.69
CA LEU A 57 -0.18 -2.14 -11.25
C LEU A 57 0.95 -1.22 -10.74
N ASN A 58 1.79 -0.74 -11.63
CA ASN A 58 2.92 0.15 -11.31
C ASN A 58 2.70 1.59 -11.78
N ASP A 59 1.44 2.01 -11.98
CA ASP A 59 1.13 3.41 -12.34
C ASP A 59 0.65 4.24 -11.15
N GLU A 60 0.13 3.58 -10.10
CA GLU A 60 -0.39 4.25 -8.89
C GLU A 60 -0.01 3.46 -7.65
N SER A 61 -0.13 4.13 -6.50
CA SER A 61 -0.06 3.47 -5.19
C SER A 61 -1.23 2.48 -5.06
N VAL A 62 -0.99 1.38 -4.37
CA VAL A 62 -2.05 0.46 -3.95
C VAL A 62 -2.88 1.18 -2.89
N ARG A 63 -4.20 1.00 -2.92
CA ARG A 63 -5.13 1.76 -2.08
C ARG A 63 -6.14 0.87 -1.36
N HIS A 64 -6.59 1.34 -0.22
CA HIS A 64 -7.77 0.82 0.47
C HIS A 64 -9.03 1.10 -0.37
N TRP A 65 -10.13 0.36 -0.13
CA TRP A 65 -11.38 0.57 -0.89
C TRP A 65 -11.94 2.01 -0.71
N THR A 66 -11.60 2.68 0.39
CA THR A 66 -11.99 4.08 0.62
C THR A 66 -11.20 5.08 -0.24
N GLY A 67 -10.20 4.61 -1.00
CA GLY A 67 -9.34 5.45 -1.82
C GLY A 67 -8.03 5.87 -1.15
N ARG A 68 -7.86 5.62 0.14
CA ARG A 68 -6.64 5.97 0.88
C ARG A 68 -5.48 5.06 0.50
N ASP A 69 -4.28 5.61 0.53
CA ASP A 69 -3.08 4.84 0.23
C ASP A 69 -2.85 3.73 1.25
N TYR A 70 -2.67 2.52 0.74
CA TYR A 70 -2.21 1.33 1.45
C TYR A 70 -1.01 0.80 0.65
N PRO A 71 0.11 1.52 0.70
CA PRO A 71 1.20 1.27 -0.24
C PRO A 71 1.80 -0.12 -0.10
N LEU A 72 1.88 -0.78 -1.25
CA LEU A 72 2.73 -1.95 -1.48
C LEU A 72 3.61 -1.58 -2.67
N LEU A 73 4.90 -1.82 -2.53
CA LEU A 73 5.82 -1.59 -3.64
C LEU A 73 6.59 -2.87 -3.91
N GLY A 74 6.69 -3.23 -5.18
CA GLY A 74 7.43 -4.39 -5.63
C GLY A 74 8.45 -4.04 -6.69
N GLY A 75 9.67 -4.54 -6.50
CA GLY A 75 10.77 -4.37 -7.43
C GLY A 75 11.46 -5.69 -7.73
N ILE A 76 12.02 -5.81 -8.92
CA ILE A 76 12.82 -6.96 -9.32
C ILE A 76 14.11 -6.44 -9.95
N ARG A 77 15.21 -7.08 -9.61
CA ARG A 77 16.52 -6.74 -10.16
C ARG A 77 16.96 -7.93 -11.01
N VAL A 78 17.26 -7.65 -12.29
CA VAL A 78 17.64 -8.65 -13.28
C VAL A 78 19.00 -8.24 -13.84
N ASP A 79 20.02 -9.06 -13.63
CA ASP A 79 21.40 -8.81 -14.08
C ASP A 79 21.92 -7.43 -13.66
N GLY A 80 21.51 -6.99 -12.45
CA GLY A 80 21.97 -5.73 -11.90
C GLY A 80 21.11 -4.51 -12.23
N LYS A 81 20.10 -4.66 -13.09
CA LYS A 81 19.19 -3.56 -13.44
C LYS A 81 17.85 -3.73 -12.72
N SER A 82 17.33 -2.66 -12.15
CA SER A 82 16.14 -2.69 -11.30
C SER A 82 14.87 -2.28 -12.07
N TYR A 83 13.79 -3.00 -11.84
CA TYR A 83 12.48 -2.77 -12.46
C TYR A 83 11.40 -2.74 -11.39
N ARG A 84 10.53 -1.72 -11.40
CA ARG A 84 9.41 -1.63 -10.49
C ARG A 84 8.16 -2.26 -11.15
N PHE A 85 7.58 -3.28 -10.51
CA PHE A 85 6.41 -3.97 -11.06
C PHE A 85 5.11 -3.63 -10.32
N MET A 86 5.18 -3.10 -9.10
CA MET A 86 3.99 -2.81 -8.28
C MET A 86 4.17 -1.52 -7.50
N GLY A 87 3.10 -0.74 -7.42
CA GLY A 87 3.06 0.48 -6.62
C GLY A 87 3.83 1.64 -7.25
N MET A 88 3.92 2.71 -6.51
CA MET A 88 4.68 3.91 -6.91
C MET A 88 5.64 4.31 -5.81
N ASP A 89 6.76 4.88 -6.17
CA ASP A 89 7.63 5.56 -5.22
C ASP A 89 6.85 6.75 -4.64
N ASP A 90 6.70 6.82 -3.33
CA ASP A 90 6.05 7.94 -2.68
C ASP A 90 6.83 9.23 -2.93
N ILE A 91 6.08 10.29 -3.13
CA ILE A 91 6.64 11.64 -3.20
C ILE A 91 6.89 12.08 -1.76
N GLN A 92 8.13 11.99 -1.31
CA GLN A 92 8.48 12.48 0.02
C GLN A 92 8.61 14.00 -0.03
N VAL A 93 7.90 14.65 0.89
CA VAL A 93 7.89 16.11 0.95
C VAL A 93 8.26 16.57 2.36
N THR A 94 8.75 17.79 2.43
CA THR A 94 8.96 18.49 3.69
C THR A 94 8.08 19.74 3.68
N SER A 95 7.53 20.07 4.83
CA SER A 95 6.65 21.22 4.98
C SER A 95 7.41 22.52 4.76
N VAL A 96 6.84 23.44 3.98
CA VAL A 96 7.33 24.80 3.79
C VAL A 96 6.32 25.78 4.37
N ILE A 97 5.06 25.62 3.96
CA ILE A 97 3.93 26.38 4.52
C ILE A 97 3.00 25.28 5.07
N GLY A 98 3.08 25.03 6.37
CA GLY A 98 2.47 23.85 6.98
C GLY A 98 0.96 23.78 6.88
N THR A 99 0.45 22.54 6.91
CA THR A 99 -0.98 22.25 7.10
C THR A 99 -1.31 22.33 8.60
N ALA A 100 -2.55 22.09 8.98
CA ALA A 100 -2.96 22.07 10.39
C ALA A 100 -2.26 20.93 11.17
N SER A 101 -1.86 19.86 10.51
CA SER A 101 -1.06 18.78 11.10
C SER A 101 0.33 19.25 11.54
N ASP A 102 0.91 20.21 10.81
CA ASP A 102 2.23 20.79 11.13
C ASP A 102 2.16 21.85 12.24
N GLY A 103 0.94 22.29 12.56
CA GLY A 103 0.70 23.32 13.56
C GLY A 103 -0.38 24.29 13.11
N LEU A 104 -0.93 25.00 14.07
CA LEU A 104 -2.05 25.91 13.80
C LEU A 104 -1.66 27.05 12.87
N TRP A 105 -2.48 27.29 11.84
CA TRP A 105 -2.37 28.47 10.98
C TRP A 105 -3.71 29.20 10.95
N GLU A 106 -3.71 30.46 10.51
CA GLU A 106 -4.92 31.29 10.52
C GLU A 106 -5.23 31.81 9.11
N ALA A 107 -6.52 32.00 8.86
CA ALA A 107 -7.01 32.52 7.59
C ALA A 107 -8.21 33.42 7.78
N ASP A 108 -8.44 34.28 6.80
CA ASP A 108 -9.71 34.96 6.63
C ASP A 108 -10.66 33.98 5.94
N TYR A 109 -11.91 33.90 6.42
CA TYR A 109 -12.89 32.97 5.85
C TYR A 109 -14.30 33.54 5.85
N THR A 110 -15.13 33.04 4.95
CA THR A 110 -16.56 33.37 4.91
C THR A 110 -17.36 32.15 4.44
N MET A 111 -18.59 32.03 4.90
CA MET A 111 -19.55 31.03 4.44
C MET A 111 -20.61 31.66 3.53
N SER A 112 -20.43 32.94 3.18
CA SER A 112 -21.31 33.68 2.24
C SER A 112 -20.53 33.90 0.98
N GLN A 113 -21.15 33.61 -0.16
CA GLN A 113 -20.51 33.76 -1.48
C GLN A 113 -19.92 35.16 -1.65
N PRO A 114 -18.59 35.25 -1.81
CA PRO A 114 -17.96 36.57 -2.02
C PRO A 114 -18.19 37.06 -3.45
N ALA A 115 -18.14 38.38 -3.63
CA ALA A 115 -18.25 39.00 -4.95
C ALA A 115 -16.87 39.09 -5.60
N GLY A 116 -16.84 38.97 -6.92
CA GLY A 116 -15.64 39.17 -7.71
C GLY A 116 -14.61 38.05 -7.56
N ASP A 117 -13.37 38.40 -7.85
CA ASP A 117 -12.25 37.43 -7.88
C ASP A 117 -11.65 37.26 -6.47
N TRP A 118 -12.43 36.65 -5.61
CA TRP A 118 -12.08 36.43 -4.19
C TRP A 118 -10.73 35.74 -4.00
N PHE A 119 -10.26 34.99 -4.99
CA PHE A 119 -8.98 34.26 -4.97
C PHE A 119 -7.79 35.13 -5.38
N ALA A 120 -8.06 36.34 -5.93
CA ALA A 120 -7.00 37.24 -6.43
C ALA A 120 -6.20 37.86 -5.28
N GLU A 121 -4.91 38.09 -5.49
CA GLU A 121 -4.01 38.67 -4.48
C GLU A 121 -4.53 40.00 -3.95
N ALA A 122 -5.02 40.85 -4.85
CA ALA A 122 -5.48 42.21 -4.53
C ALA A 122 -6.87 42.28 -3.87
N TYR A 123 -7.54 41.13 -3.72
CA TYR A 123 -8.87 41.08 -3.10
C TYR A 123 -8.80 41.46 -1.62
N ASP A 124 -9.65 42.35 -1.18
CA ASP A 124 -9.77 42.79 0.22
C ASP A 124 -10.86 41.92 0.92
N PRO A 125 -10.50 41.03 1.83
CA PRO A 125 -11.50 40.20 2.53
C PRO A 125 -12.23 40.94 3.66
N LYS A 126 -12.48 42.22 3.47
CA LYS A 126 -13.17 43.06 4.45
C LYS A 126 -14.54 42.47 4.79
N GLY A 127 -14.75 42.27 6.07
CA GLY A 127 -15.98 41.65 6.57
C GLY A 127 -15.93 40.13 6.72
N TRP A 128 -14.86 39.47 6.25
CA TRP A 128 -14.66 38.07 6.50
C TRP A 128 -14.28 37.86 7.98
N LYS A 129 -14.50 36.65 8.48
CA LYS A 129 -14.06 36.25 9.82
C LYS A 129 -12.61 35.79 9.79
N ARG A 130 -11.95 35.81 10.93
CA ARG A 130 -10.62 35.21 11.13
C ARG A 130 -10.78 33.91 11.90
N GLY A 131 -10.20 32.83 11.42
CA GLY A 131 -10.28 31.52 12.06
C GLY A 131 -8.98 30.73 11.97
N LYS A 132 -8.83 29.76 12.86
CA LYS A 132 -7.71 28.83 12.88
C LYS A 132 -8.06 27.58 12.08
N ALA A 133 -7.12 27.09 11.28
CA ALA A 133 -7.28 25.85 10.50
C ALA A 133 -7.04 24.60 11.42
N ALA A 134 -7.50 23.44 11.04
CA ALA A 134 -8.33 23.18 9.85
C ALA A 134 -9.77 23.61 10.12
N PHE A 135 -10.53 23.76 9.04
CA PHE A 135 -11.97 24.13 9.08
C PHE A 135 -12.78 22.87 8.79
N GLY A 136 -13.82 22.61 9.60
CA GLY A 136 -14.64 21.42 9.37
C GLY A 136 -15.52 20.99 10.53
N THR A 137 -16.02 19.75 10.44
CA THR A 137 -16.83 19.11 11.48
C THR A 137 -15.92 18.49 12.55
N GLU A 138 -16.53 18.15 13.70
CA GLU A 138 -15.79 17.73 14.91
C GLU A 138 -15.13 16.36 14.78
N ASP A 139 -15.54 15.58 13.82
CA ASP A 139 -15.01 14.24 13.54
C ASP A 139 -13.70 14.25 12.73
N ASN A 140 -13.28 15.43 12.26
CA ASN A 140 -12.10 15.54 11.40
C ASN A 140 -10.83 15.90 12.19
N PRO A 141 -9.65 15.38 11.78
CA PRO A 141 -8.40 15.63 12.50
C PRO A 141 -8.00 17.09 12.45
N ASN A 142 -7.38 17.56 13.52
CA ASN A 142 -6.79 18.90 13.62
C ASN A 142 -7.78 20.05 13.38
N ARG A 143 -9.08 19.80 13.41
CA ARG A 143 -10.10 20.81 13.22
C ARG A 143 -10.07 21.84 14.37
N SER A 144 -10.01 23.13 14.03
CA SER A 144 -10.05 24.23 15.01
C SER A 144 -11.25 25.15 14.80
N THR A 145 -11.64 25.41 13.54
CA THR A 145 -12.79 26.28 13.25
C THR A 145 -13.96 25.44 12.70
N HIS A 146 -15.11 25.53 13.36
CA HIS A 146 -16.29 24.79 12.95
C HIS A 146 -16.88 25.31 11.63
N TRP A 147 -17.10 24.37 10.70
CA TRP A 147 -17.85 24.56 9.45
C TRP A 147 -18.47 23.20 9.11
N SER A 148 -19.78 23.17 8.80
CA SER A 148 -20.49 21.89 8.68
C SER A 148 -21.47 21.81 7.49
N ALA A 149 -21.70 22.88 6.79
CA ALA A 149 -22.70 22.85 5.69
C ALA A 149 -22.50 23.96 4.69
N GLY A 150 -22.81 23.64 3.44
CA GLY A 150 -22.74 24.57 2.32
C GLY A 150 -21.29 24.90 1.94
N ASP A 151 -21.07 26.12 1.57
CA ASP A 151 -19.79 26.57 1.03
C ASP A 151 -18.94 27.29 2.08
N ILE A 152 -17.63 27.14 1.98
CA ILE A 152 -16.66 27.95 2.70
C ILE A 152 -15.60 28.49 1.74
N TRP A 153 -15.24 29.75 1.89
CA TRP A 153 -14.14 30.39 1.19
C TRP A 153 -13.09 30.74 2.25
N VAL A 154 -11.85 30.31 2.01
CA VAL A 154 -10.73 30.47 2.94
C VAL A 154 -9.58 31.17 2.22
N ARG A 155 -8.97 32.18 2.86
CA ARG A 155 -7.82 32.91 2.30
C ARG A 155 -6.72 32.96 3.34
N ARG A 156 -5.63 32.25 3.08
CA ARG A 156 -4.42 32.22 3.91
C ARG A 156 -3.35 33.11 3.27
N THR A 157 -2.87 34.10 4.02
CA THR A 157 -1.74 34.93 3.59
C THR A 157 -0.47 34.40 4.24
N PHE A 158 0.62 34.35 3.48
CA PHE A 158 1.90 33.82 4.01
C PHE A 158 3.10 34.50 3.34
N ASP A 159 4.22 34.48 4.05
CA ASP A 159 5.52 34.91 3.55
C ASP A 159 6.38 33.70 3.21
N TRP A 160 7.12 33.79 2.11
CA TRP A 160 7.99 32.69 1.70
C TRP A 160 9.26 32.67 2.54
N PRO A 161 9.62 31.53 3.14
CA PRO A 161 10.87 31.44 3.92
C PRO A 161 12.08 31.72 3.01
N SER A 162 12.92 32.66 3.40
CA SER A 162 14.03 33.14 2.56
C SER A 162 15.11 32.08 2.30
N ASP A 163 15.19 31.07 3.14
CA ASP A 163 16.17 29.98 3.04
C ASP A 163 15.64 28.76 2.26
N VAL A 164 14.40 28.81 1.80
CA VAL A 164 13.78 27.71 1.06
C VAL A 164 13.73 28.00 -0.44
N ARG A 165 14.31 27.09 -1.21
CA ARG A 165 14.28 27.18 -2.70
C ARG A 165 12.87 26.97 -3.22
N LYS A 166 12.55 27.68 -4.28
CA LYS A 166 11.26 27.59 -4.97
C LYS A 166 11.32 26.55 -6.11
N ASP A 167 11.66 25.31 -5.75
CA ASP A 167 11.70 24.21 -6.73
C ASP A 167 11.00 22.99 -6.19
N ALA A 168 10.45 22.19 -7.08
CA ALA A 168 9.79 20.90 -6.75
C ALA A 168 8.72 21.08 -5.65
N LEU A 169 7.82 22.04 -5.84
CA LEU A 169 6.77 22.38 -4.87
C LEU A 169 5.48 21.62 -5.14
N TYR A 170 4.83 21.22 -4.05
CA TYR A 170 3.55 20.52 -4.08
C TYR A 170 2.56 21.22 -3.15
N LEU A 171 1.32 21.33 -3.61
CA LEU A 171 0.19 21.64 -2.74
C LEU A 171 -0.13 20.35 -1.96
N GLN A 172 -0.18 20.43 -0.63
CA GLN A 172 -0.78 19.40 0.20
C GLN A 172 -2.14 19.94 0.65
N TYR A 173 -3.22 19.17 0.42
CA TYR A 173 -4.55 19.65 0.75
C TYR A 173 -5.47 18.49 1.13
N SER A 174 -6.45 18.81 1.97
CA SER A 174 -7.49 17.87 2.41
C SER A 174 -8.83 18.55 2.22
N HIS A 175 -9.85 17.78 1.85
CA HIS A 175 -11.18 18.36 1.58
C HIS A 175 -12.32 17.36 1.79
N ASP A 176 -13.50 17.93 1.99
CA ASP A 176 -14.79 17.23 2.00
C ASP A 176 -15.90 18.26 1.70
N ASP A 177 -16.62 18.27 0.59
CA ASP A 177 -16.58 17.40 -0.61
C ASP A 177 -15.73 17.99 -1.75
N ASN A 178 -16.30 18.93 -2.50
CA ASN A 178 -15.67 19.55 -3.69
C ASN A 178 -14.74 20.67 -3.26
N ILE A 179 -13.59 20.78 -3.92
CA ILE A 179 -12.65 21.87 -3.62
C ILE A 179 -12.01 22.43 -4.90
N GLU A 180 -11.73 23.74 -4.87
CA GLU A 180 -10.83 24.41 -5.81
C GLU A 180 -9.84 25.25 -5.00
N VAL A 181 -8.55 25.17 -5.38
CA VAL A 181 -7.46 25.85 -4.67
C VAL A 181 -6.69 26.75 -5.63
N TYR A 182 -6.33 27.92 -5.14
CA TYR A 182 -5.63 28.96 -5.91
C TYR A 182 -4.38 29.42 -5.16
N LEU A 183 -3.29 29.64 -5.88
CA LEU A 183 -2.07 30.26 -5.36
C LEU A 183 -1.80 31.55 -6.15
N ASN A 184 -1.77 32.67 -5.45
CA ASN A 184 -1.57 34.01 -6.04
C ASN A 184 -2.50 34.25 -7.26
N GLY A 185 -3.77 33.87 -7.11
CA GLY A 185 -4.78 34.08 -8.13
C GLY A 185 -4.84 33.03 -9.24
N LYS A 186 -3.92 32.07 -9.26
CA LYS A 186 -3.86 31.03 -10.28
C LYS A 186 -4.38 29.70 -9.70
N GLN A 187 -5.30 29.05 -10.40
CA GLN A 187 -5.86 27.76 -9.95
C GLN A 187 -4.81 26.66 -10.02
N ILE A 188 -4.60 25.94 -8.92
CA ILE A 188 -3.60 24.88 -8.83
C ILE A 188 -4.20 23.49 -8.54
N ALA A 189 -5.44 23.47 -8.02
CA ALA A 189 -6.11 22.18 -7.79
C ALA A 189 -7.62 22.32 -7.93
N VAL A 190 -8.24 21.25 -8.38
CA VAL A 190 -9.68 21.01 -8.32
C VAL A 190 -9.86 19.55 -7.98
N ALA A 191 -10.73 19.23 -7.02
CA ALA A 191 -11.10 17.86 -6.70
C ALA A 191 -12.62 17.76 -6.57
N GLY A 192 -13.13 16.59 -6.86
CA GLY A 192 -14.55 16.32 -6.89
C GLY A 192 -15.12 15.91 -5.54
N ASN A 193 -16.31 15.36 -5.59
CA ASN A 193 -17.10 14.97 -4.43
C ASN A 193 -16.41 13.82 -3.66
N GLY A 194 -16.26 14.00 -2.36
CA GLY A 194 -15.70 13.00 -1.46
C GLY A 194 -14.71 13.57 -0.47
N LEU A 195 -14.40 12.78 0.52
CA LEU A 195 -13.43 13.11 1.56
C LEU A 195 -12.06 12.55 1.19
N ASP A 196 -11.08 13.42 1.06
CA ASP A 196 -9.68 13.04 0.86
C ASP A 196 -8.77 13.86 1.78
N TYR A 197 -7.80 13.18 2.37
CA TYR A 197 -6.80 13.82 3.22
C TYR A 197 -5.41 13.80 2.55
N ASP A 198 -4.65 14.84 2.79
CA ASP A 198 -3.21 14.93 2.48
C ASP A 198 -2.87 14.63 1.02
N LEU A 199 -3.78 15.00 0.11
CA LEU A 199 -3.53 14.90 -1.33
C LEU A 199 -2.33 15.77 -1.70
N LEU A 200 -1.44 15.23 -2.52
CA LEU A 200 -0.29 15.98 -3.04
C LEU A 200 -0.50 16.26 -4.53
N LYS A 201 -0.32 17.51 -4.90
CA LYS A 201 -0.41 17.93 -6.32
C LYS A 201 0.74 18.87 -6.65
N GLU A 202 1.51 18.52 -7.67
CA GLU A 202 2.63 19.35 -8.11
C GLU A 202 2.12 20.73 -8.53
N ILE A 203 2.79 21.78 -8.02
CA ILE A 203 2.46 23.15 -8.38
C ILE A 203 3.16 23.49 -9.71
N PRO A 204 2.42 23.90 -10.75
CA PRO A 204 3.04 24.21 -12.04
C PRO A 204 4.13 25.28 -11.92
N GLU A 205 5.23 25.10 -12.65
CA GLU A 205 6.37 26.02 -12.64
C GLU A 205 5.96 27.48 -12.84
N ALA A 206 5.04 27.73 -13.78
CA ALA A 206 4.53 29.07 -14.06
C ALA A 206 3.79 29.71 -12.87
N VAL A 207 3.29 28.88 -11.94
CA VAL A 207 2.67 29.36 -10.69
C VAL A 207 3.75 29.58 -9.63
N VAL A 208 4.72 28.68 -9.55
CA VAL A 208 5.88 28.80 -8.63
C VAL A 208 6.61 30.14 -8.86
N GLU A 209 6.73 30.55 -10.13
CA GLU A 209 7.34 31.85 -10.49
C GLU A 209 6.59 33.06 -9.93
N SER A 210 5.30 32.90 -9.59
CA SER A 210 4.51 34.00 -9.00
C SER A 210 4.75 34.19 -7.51
N LEU A 211 5.50 33.28 -6.85
CA LEU A 211 5.77 33.37 -5.42
C LEU A 211 6.68 34.56 -5.11
N LYS A 212 6.25 35.35 -4.14
CA LYS A 212 6.94 36.56 -3.66
C LYS A 212 7.59 36.30 -2.31
N PRO A 213 8.54 37.13 -1.91
CA PRO A 213 9.07 37.03 -0.54
C PRO A 213 8.00 37.22 0.53
N THR A 214 7.03 38.11 0.29
CA THR A 214 5.97 38.39 1.26
C THR A 214 4.61 38.53 0.57
N GLY A 215 3.54 38.29 1.35
CA GLY A 215 2.18 38.58 0.92
C GLY A 215 1.61 37.63 -0.14
N ASN A 216 2.06 36.39 -0.16
CA ASN A 216 1.44 35.36 -1.01
C ASN A 216 0.08 34.98 -0.46
N VAL A 217 -0.82 34.54 -1.34
CA VAL A 217 -2.18 34.12 -0.98
C VAL A 217 -2.42 32.69 -1.44
N LEU A 218 -2.74 31.81 -0.51
CA LEU A 218 -3.26 30.47 -0.80
C LEU A 218 -4.75 30.52 -0.46
N ALA A 219 -5.62 30.31 -1.44
CA ALA A 219 -7.05 30.47 -1.29
C ALA A 219 -7.79 29.21 -1.73
N ALA A 220 -8.84 28.86 -1.01
CA ALA A 220 -9.66 27.70 -1.35
C ALA A 220 -11.14 28.02 -1.24
N HIS A 221 -11.94 27.43 -2.11
CA HIS A 221 -13.38 27.31 -1.99
C HIS A 221 -13.68 25.82 -1.83
N CYS A 222 -14.36 25.48 -0.75
CA CYS A 222 -14.77 24.10 -0.51
C CYS A 222 -16.28 24.06 -0.31
N ARG A 223 -16.92 23.04 -0.87
CA ARG A 223 -18.38 22.86 -0.79
C ARG A 223 -18.70 21.50 -0.18
N ASN A 224 -19.40 21.53 0.94
CA ASN A 224 -19.95 20.34 1.59
C ASN A 224 -21.34 20.06 1.03
N ASN A 225 -21.49 18.88 0.41
CA ASN A 225 -22.76 18.40 -0.16
C ASN A 225 -23.61 17.63 0.87
N GLY A 226 -23.02 17.30 2.02
CA GLY A 226 -23.72 16.62 3.13
C GLY A 226 -22.75 15.74 3.92
N GLY A 227 -23.09 15.49 5.18
CA GLY A 227 -22.24 14.70 6.08
C GLY A 227 -21.17 15.54 6.76
N GLY A 228 -19.97 15.01 6.84
CA GLY A 228 -18.79 15.73 7.35
C GLY A 228 -18.38 16.89 6.45
N ALA A 229 -17.48 17.71 6.93
CA ALA A 229 -16.92 18.84 6.14
C ALA A 229 -15.48 19.04 6.57
N TYR A 230 -14.59 19.30 5.60
CA TYR A 230 -13.17 19.51 5.93
C TYR A 230 -12.46 20.34 4.85
N VAL A 231 -11.59 21.24 5.31
CA VAL A 231 -10.62 21.90 4.43
C VAL A 231 -9.35 22.25 5.21
N ASP A 232 -8.21 21.82 4.67
CA ASP A 232 -6.88 22.16 5.13
C ASP A 232 -5.97 22.27 3.90
N MET A 233 -4.88 23.06 4.02
CA MET A 233 -3.96 23.22 2.89
C MET A 233 -2.61 23.81 3.30
N GLY A 234 -1.57 23.36 2.61
CA GLY A 234 -0.21 23.86 2.80
C GLY A 234 0.64 23.70 1.55
N ILE A 235 1.87 24.15 1.61
CA ILE A 235 2.83 23.99 0.50
C ILE A 235 4.02 23.18 1.02
N MET A 236 4.30 22.10 0.31
CA MET A 236 5.38 21.18 0.60
C MET A 236 6.46 21.29 -0.48
N ARG A 237 7.66 20.90 -0.14
CA ARG A 237 8.76 20.83 -1.09
C ARG A 237 9.22 19.38 -1.19
N LYS A 238 9.36 18.87 -2.41
CA LYS A 238 9.85 17.51 -2.63
C LYS A 238 11.28 17.37 -2.11
N VAL A 239 11.52 16.37 -1.29
CA VAL A 239 12.87 16.05 -0.82
C VAL A 239 13.61 15.38 -1.96
N LYS A 240 14.70 15.98 -2.41
CA LYS A 240 15.57 15.36 -3.41
C LYS A 240 16.32 14.21 -2.75
N ARG A 241 15.85 13.01 -3.03
CA ARG A 241 16.55 11.80 -2.66
C ARG A 241 17.07 11.16 -3.92
N GLY A 242 18.07 10.35 -3.82
CA GLY A 242 18.67 9.70 -4.97
C GLY A 242 17.67 8.78 -5.67
N ASP A 243 18.08 7.81 -6.16
CA ASP A 243 17.62 6.96 -7.24
C ASP A 243 16.20 6.40 -7.11
N THR A 244 15.47 6.48 -8.19
CA THR A 244 14.29 5.67 -8.47
C THR A 244 14.73 4.38 -9.15
N PHE A 245 13.83 3.41 -9.31
CA PHE A 245 14.08 2.21 -10.11
C PHE A 245 14.50 2.60 -11.53
N ASP A 246 15.39 1.82 -12.11
CA ASP A 246 15.91 2.09 -13.47
C ASP A 246 14.79 2.14 -14.51
N GLU A 247 13.82 1.22 -14.41
CA GLU A 247 12.68 1.14 -15.32
C GLU A 247 11.41 0.65 -14.61
N LYS A 248 10.27 0.79 -15.29
CA LYS A 248 9.04 0.09 -14.94
C LYS A 248 9.07 -1.28 -15.65
N ALA A 249 8.62 -2.33 -14.95
CA ALA A 249 8.34 -3.61 -15.59
C ALA A 249 7.14 -3.43 -16.54
N ILE A 250 7.16 -4.15 -17.65
CA ILE A 250 6.09 -4.06 -18.66
C ILE A 250 4.98 -5.05 -18.29
N GLN A 251 3.83 -4.54 -17.82
CA GLN A 251 2.69 -5.39 -17.52
C GLN A 251 2.10 -5.94 -18.82
N LYS A 252 1.99 -7.25 -18.92
CA LYS A 252 1.44 -7.96 -20.09
C LYS A 252 -0.04 -8.29 -19.91
N SER A 253 -0.44 -8.60 -18.67
CA SER A 253 -1.82 -8.98 -18.40
C SER A 253 -2.19 -8.76 -16.94
N VAL A 254 -3.50 -8.64 -16.71
CA VAL A 254 -4.12 -8.80 -15.41
C VAL A 254 -5.33 -9.73 -15.61
N ASN A 255 -5.53 -10.67 -14.70
CA ASN A 255 -6.58 -11.68 -14.82
C ASN A 255 -7.19 -11.93 -13.43
N VAL A 256 -8.47 -11.57 -13.28
CA VAL A 256 -9.18 -11.65 -11.99
C VAL A 256 -10.04 -12.91 -11.95
N MET A 257 -9.65 -13.84 -11.06
CA MET A 257 -10.38 -15.08 -10.78
C MET A 257 -11.11 -14.96 -9.42
N PRO A 258 -11.99 -15.88 -9.07
CA PRO A 258 -12.78 -15.75 -7.83
C PRO A 258 -11.96 -15.63 -6.55
N THR A 259 -10.87 -16.38 -6.41
CA THR A 259 -10.03 -16.34 -5.20
C THR A 259 -8.65 -15.74 -5.46
N GLN A 260 -8.31 -15.48 -6.72
CA GLN A 260 -6.94 -15.09 -7.11
C GLN A 260 -6.95 -13.97 -8.13
N THR A 261 -5.92 -13.10 -8.07
CA THR A 261 -5.66 -12.09 -9.10
C THR A 261 -4.23 -12.31 -9.62
N PHE A 262 -4.11 -12.50 -10.92
CA PHE A 262 -2.86 -12.81 -11.61
C PHE A 262 -2.40 -11.61 -12.43
N TYR A 263 -1.16 -11.22 -12.26
CA TYR A 263 -0.48 -10.25 -13.12
C TYR A 263 0.74 -10.92 -13.76
N THR A 264 1.02 -10.59 -15.01
CA THR A 264 2.25 -11.01 -15.70
C THR A 264 3.02 -9.77 -16.15
N PHE A 265 4.32 -9.76 -15.90
CA PHE A 265 5.24 -8.68 -16.27
C PHE A 265 6.41 -9.25 -17.05
N GLU A 266 6.98 -8.41 -17.93
CA GLU A 266 8.28 -8.68 -18.59
C GLU A 266 9.28 -7.62 -18.12
N CYS A 267 10.48 -8.06 -17.76
CA CYS A 267 11.56 -7.18 -17.31
C CYS A 267 12.92 -7.86 -17.48
N GLY A 268 13.81 -7.23 -18.24
CA GLY A 268 15.20 -7.65 -18.36
C GLY A 268 15.43 -9.07 -18.90
N GLY A 269 14.51 -9.60 -19.73
CA GLY A 269 14.64 -10.96 -20.28
C GLY A 269 13.97 -12.04 -19.45
N VAL A 270 13.29 -11.65 -18.35
CA VAL A 270 12.49 -12.59 -17.55
C VAL A 270 11.00 -12.23 -17.58
N SER A 271 10.16 -13.25 -17.37
CA SER A 271 8.74 -13.09 -17.06
C SER A 271 8.58 -13.23 -15.55
N LEU A 272 7.83 -12.30 -14.96
CA LEU A 272 7.41 -12.34 -13.57
C LEU A 272 5.90 -12.48 -13.52
N ASP A 273 5.40 -13.57 -12.95
CA ASP A 273 3.98 -13.70 -12.60
C ASP A 273 3.82 -13.38 -11.12
N LEU A 274 2.85 -12.52 -10.81
CA LEU A 274 2.53 -12.09 -9.45
C LEU A 274 1.08 -12.48 -9.17
N ILE A 275 0.84 -13.25 -8.11
CA ILE A 275 -0.47 -13.82 -7.80
C ILE A 275 -0.88 -13.40 -6.39
N PHE A 276 -2.01 -12.72 -6.29
CA PHE A 276 -2.63 -12.37 -5.01
C PHE A 276 -3.73 -13.38 -4.73
N THR A 277 -3.61 -14.15 -3.64
CA THR A 277 -4.56 -15.21 -3.31
C THR A 277 -5.22 -14.93 -1.97
N ALA A 278 -6.56 -14.84 -1.97
CA ALA A 278 -7.39 -14.80 -0.78
C ALA A 278 -8.14 -16.13 -0.68
N PRO A 279 -7.83 -17.01 0.28
CA PRO A 279 -8.45 -18.34 0.33
C PRO A 279 -9.88 -18.29 0.87
N PHE A 280 -10.75 -17.55 0.16
CA PHE A 280 -12.15 -17.37 0.53
C PHE A 280 -12.97 -18.56 0.01
N LEU A 281 -12.88 -19.67 0.75
CA LEU A 281 -13.50 -20.96 0.38
C LEU A 281 -14.77 -21.18 1.22
N LEU A 282 -15.94 -21.06 0.62
CA LEU A 282 -17.24 -21.03 1.32
C LEU A 282 -17.53 -22.29 2.16
N ASN A 283 -16.90 -23.40 1.85
CA ASN A 283 -17.10 -24.66 2.58
C ASN A 283 -16.03 -24.91 3.65
N ASP A 284 -15.19 -23.90 3.91
CA ASP A 284 -14.09 -24.01 4.89
C ASP A 284 -13.99 -22.70 5.68
N LEU A 285 -14.62 -22.66 6.83
CA LEU A 285 -14.68 -21.47 7.68
C LEU A 285 -13.28 -21.04 8.16
N GLU A 286 -12.37 -21.98 8.37
CA GLU A 286 -10.97 -21.70 8.77
C GLU A 286 -10.24 -20.94 7.66
N ALA A 287 -10.30 -21.45 6.44
CA ALA A 287 -9.70 -20.79 5.28
C ALA A 287 -10.36 -19.44 5.00
N MET A 288 -11.70 -19.42 5.05
CA MET A 288 -12.50 -18.22 4.75
C MET A 288 -12.20 -17.06 5.70
N THR A 289 -11.92 -17.35 6.98
CA THR A 289 -11.68 -16.31 7.99
C THR A 289 -10.19 -16.07 8.27
N SER A 290 -9.29 -16.68 7.50
CA SER A 290 -7.83 -16.50 7.69
C SER A 290 -7.47 -15.02 7.75
N PRO A 291 -6.63 -14.61 8.72
CA PRO A 291 -6.26 -13.20 8.87
C PRO A 291 -5.17 -12.75 7.88
N PHE A 292 -4.98 -13.50 6.78
CA PHE A 292 -3.91 -13.24 5.81
C PHE A 292 -4.34 -13.61 4.40
N ASN A 293 -3.65 -13.02 3.44
CA ASN A 293 -3.65 -13.42 2.04
C ASN A 293 -2.23 -13.77 1.63
N TYR A 294 -2.07 -14.53 0.54
CA TYR A 294 -0.76 -14.84 -0.02
C TYR A 294 -0.44 -13.90 -1.19
N ILE A 295 0.83 -13.53 -1.30
CA ILE A 295 1.39 -12.91 -2.51
C ILE A 295 2.46 -13.89 -3.00
N THR A 296 2.20 -14.51 -4.15
CA THR A 296 3.10 -15.48 -4.80
C THR A 296 3.75 -14.84 -6.00
N TYR A 297 5.03 -15.11 -6.23
CA TYR A 297 5.76 -14.68 -7.42
C TYR A 297 6.39 -15.89 -8.09
N GLN A 298 6.40 -15.86 -9.41
CA GLN A 298 6.99 -16.92 -10.24
C GLN A 298 7.82 -16.24 -11.32
N VAL A 299 9.09 -16.66 -11.48
CA VAL A 299 10.03 -16.02 -12.41
C VAL A 299 10.63 -17.08 -13.31
N ARG A 300 10.72 -16.78 -14.61
CA ARG A 300 11.41 -17.64 -15.59
C ARG A 300 12.01 -16.78 -16.70
N SER A 301 13.08 -17.29 -17.30
CA SER A 301 13.69 -16.65 -18.49
C SER A 301 12.76 -16.79 -19.70
N ILE A 302 12.71 -15.73 -20.51
CA ILE A 302 11.92 -15.72 -21.77
C ILE A 302 12.77 -15.42 -23.00
N ASP A 303 14.07 -15.21 -22.84
CA ASP A 303 14.98 -14.94 -23.97
C ASP A 303 15.98 -16.08 -24.21
N GLY A 304 15.87 -17.17 -23.46
CA GLY A 304 16.70 -18.34 -23.60
C GLY A 304 18.05 -18.26 -22.90
N LYS A 305 18.28 -17.21 -22.12
CA LYS A 305 19.51 -17.02 -21.32
C LYS A 305 19.22 -17.23 -19.84
N ASP A 306 20.28 -17.44 -19.08
CA ASP A 306 20.20 -17.43 -17.63
C ASP A 306 20.35 -16.00 -17.12
N HIS A 307 19.58 -15.63 -16.08
CA HIS A 307 19.59 -14.29 -15.49
C HIS A 307 19.81 -14.40 -13.98
N ASP A 308 20.53 -13.45 -13.39
CA ASP A 308 20.67 -13.32 -11.94
C ASP A 308 19.55 -12.40 -11.44
N VAL A 309 18.68 -12.93 -10.56
CA VAL A 309 17.43 -12.26 -10.18
C VAL A 309 17.34 -12.10 -8.67
N GLN A 310 16.95 -10.91 -8.22
CA GLN A 310 16.60 -10.61 -6.84
C GLN A 310 15.22 -9.93 -6.84
N LEU A 311 14.38 -10.28 -5.87
CA LEU A 311 13.05 -9.68 -5.70
C LEU A 311 13.02 -8.84 -4.42
N TYR A 312 12.24 -7.77 -4.45
CA TYR A 312 12.02 -6.83 -3.35
C TYR A 312 10.54 -6.54 -3.21
N MET A 313 10.03 -6.55 -1.98
CA MET A 313 8.71 -6.00 -1.68
C MET A 313 8.75 -5.24 -0.36
N GLU A 314 7.92 -4.20 -0.28
CA GLU A 314 7.76 -3.42 0.95
C GLU A 314 6.30 -3.00 1.14
N ALA A 315 5.98 -2.75 2.41
CA ALA A 315 4.74 -2.10 2.83
C ALA A 315 5.08 -0.94 3.77
N THR A 316 4.21 0.06 3.81
CA THR A 316 4.35 1.18 4.74
C THR A 316 3.42 0.97 5.95
N PRO A 317 3.64 1.69 7.07
CA PRO A 317 2.72 1.59 8.21
C PRO A 317 1.34 2.22 7.96
N GLN A 318 1.12 2.84 6.80
CA GLN A 318 -0.20 3.34 6.39
C GLN A 318 -1.26 2.24 6.38
N TRP A 319 -0.87 0.98 6.33
CA TRP A 319 -1.76 -0.18 6.46
C TRP A 319 -2.42 -0.29 7.84
N ALA A 320 -1.91 0.42 8.85
CA ALA A 320 -2.35 0.25 10.24
C ALA A 320 -2.76 1.58 10.90
N VAL A 321 -3.07 2.60 10.09
CA VAL A 321 -3.48 3.91 10.62
C VAL A 321 -4.74 4.42 9.90
N ASN A 322 -5.49 5.23 10.58
CA ASN A 322 -6.60 5.97 9.97
C ASN A 322 -6.08 7.20 9.22
N THR A 323 -5.11 7.90 9.80
CA THR A 323 -4.48 9.09 9.21
C THR A 323 -2.96 9.05 9.40
N ILE A 324 -2.23 9.70 8.50
CA ILE A 324 -0.76 9.67 8.46
C ILE A 324 -0.09 10.33 9.67
N ASP A 325 -0.84 11.14 10.43
CA ASP A 325 -0.33 11.82 11.63
C ASP A 325 -0.35 10.93 12.88
N GLN A 326 -0.93 9.72 12.80
CA GLN A 326 -0.90 8.78 13.92
C GLN A 326 0.49 8.17 14.05
N GLU A 327 1.05 8.18 15.26
CA GLU A 327 2.35 7.57 15.53
C GLU A 327 2.23 6.05 15.56
N VAL A 328 3.26 5.38 15.04
CA VAL A 328 3.28 3.92 14.88
C VAL A 328 4.45 3.27 15.61
N THR A 329 4.30 2.00 15.90
CA THR A 329 5.33 1.16 16.49
C THR A 329 5.72 0.06 15.49
N PHE A 330 6.91 -0.49 15.67
CA PHE A 330 7.47 -1.50 14.77
C PHE A 330 8.10 -2.62 15.58
N GLU A 331 8.00 -3.84 15.04
CA GLU A 331 8.64 -5.00 15.64
C GLU A 331 9.05 -6.01 14.54
N LYS A 332 10.24 -6.56 14.67
CA LYS A 332 10.67 -7.69 13.86
C LYS A 332 10.89 -8.88 14.78
N THR A 333 10.22 -9.99 14.50
CA THR A 333 10.38 -11.26 15.25
C THR A 333 10.56 -12.41 14.27
N GLU A 334 10.97 -13.57 14.79
CA GLU A 334 11.25 -14.75 13.97
C GLU A 334 10.87 -16.03 14.70
N THR A 335 10.37 -16.99 13.93
CA THR A 335 10.22 -18.38 14.36
C THR A 335 11.19 -19.24 13.53
N PRO A 336 11.26 -20.57 13.73
CA PRO A 336 12.11 -21.37 12.86
C PRO A 336 11.80 -21.23 11.37
N ASP A 337 10.55 -21.04 11.00
CA ASP A 337 10.09 -21.09 9.61
C ASP A 337 9.75 -19.72 9.00
N LEU A 338 9.46 -18.72 9.84
CA LEU A 338 8.96 -17.41 9.37
C LEU A 338 9.71 -16.24 9.99
N ILE A 339 9.82 -15.14 9.23
CA ILE A 339 10.21 -13.82 9.72
C ILE A 339 8.94 -12.96 9.71
N TYR A 340 8.69 -12.25 10.80
CA TYR A 340 7.55 -11.34 10.90
C TYR A 340 8.02 -9.90 11.00
N LEU A 341 7.44 -9.05 10.17
CA LEU A 341 7.56 -7.60 10.27
C LEU A 341 6.19 -7.08 10.66
N LYS A 342 6.13 -6.25 11.70
CA LYS A 342 4.87 -5.83 12.34
C LYS A 342 4.85 -4.33 12.52
N THR A 343 3.69 -3.71 12.34
CA THR A 343 3.45 -2.29 12.67
C THR A 343 2.00 -2.09 13.13
N GLY A 344 1.77 -1.06 13.92
CA GLY A 344 0.45 -0.66 14.41
C GLY A 344 0.56 0.68 15.10
N THR A 345 -0.57 1.35 15.35
CA THR A 345 -0.57 2.61 16.09
C THR A 345 -0.08 2.41 17.53
N ILE A 346 0.49 3.45 18.10
CA ILE A 346 0.87 3.47 19.52
C ILE A 346 -0.39 3.48 20.40
N ASP A 347 -1.39 4.26 20.01
CA ASP A 347 -2.57 4.52 20.85
C ASP A 347 -3.57 3.36 20.91
N GLN A 348 -3.65 2.54 19.87
CA GLN A 348 -4.50 1.33 19.84
C GLN A 348 -5.97 1.62 20.25
N GLU A 349 -6.61 2.54 19.56
CA GLU A 349 -8.01 2.93 19.84
C GLU A 349 -9.01 1.91 19.29
N VAL A 350 -9.12 0.76 19.96
CA VAL A 350 -9.90 -0.40 19.49
C VAL A 350 -11.37 -0.05 19.28
N LEU A 351 -11.85 -0.13 18.05
CA LEU A 351 -13.25 0.10 17.64
C LEU A 351 -13.80 1.45 18.16
N ALA A 352 -12.92 2.47 18.27
CA ALA A 352 -13.28 3.75 18.89
C ALA A 352 -13.94 4.73 17.93
N LYS A 353 -13.77 4.53 16.62
CA LYS A 353 -14.26 5.47 15.60
C LYS A 353 -15.43 4.89 14.81
N THR A 354 -16.28 5.77 14.31
CA THR A 354 -17.41 5.43 13.43
C THR A 354 -17.41 6.41 12.26
N GLY A 355 -17.91 5.98 11.11
CA GLY A 355 -17.97 6.82 9.93
C GLY A 355 -17.84 5.99 8.65
N ASP A 356 -17.90 6.68 7.53
CA ASP A 356 -17.87 6.02 6.21
C ASP A 356 -16.44 5.85 5.67
N ASP A 357 -15.49 6.64 6.16
CA ASP A 357 -14.10 6.63 5.71
C ASP A 357 -13.15 6.28 6.85
N VAL A 358 -13.54 5.30 7.67
CA VAL A 358 -12.72 4.84 8.80
C VAL A 358 -11.89 3.65 8.36
N ARG A 359 -10.57 3.74 8.56
CA ARG A 359 -9.64 2.62 8.39
C ARG A 359 -9.24 2.12 9.76
N ILE A 360 -8.77 0.89 9.82
CA ILE A 360 -8.35 0.29 11.08
C ILE A 360 -7.11 1.01 11.62
N ASP A 361 -7.19 1.48 12.87
CA ASP A 361 -6.07 2.09 13.58
C ASP A 361 -5.87 1.46 14.96
N TRP A 362 -6.28 0.20 15.07
CA TRP A 362 -6.01 -0.66 16.21
C TRP A 362 -5.54 -2.02 15.66
N GLY A 363 -4.91 -2.82 16.52
CA GLY A 363 -4.32 -4.08 16.08
C GLY A 363 -3.03 -3.86 15.31
N TYR A 364 -2.64 -4.83 14.50
CA TYR A 364 -1.31 -4.83 13.90
C TYR A 364 -1.31 -5.44 12.51
N PHE A 365 -0.67 -4.73 11.60
CA PHE A 365 -0.36 -5.19 10.25
C PHE A 365 0.92 -6.04 10.28
N TYR A 366 0.95 -7.09 9.46
CA TYR A 366 2.10 -8.03 9.37
C TYR A 366 2.47 -8.34 7.93
N LEU A 367 3.78 -8.47 7.71
CA LEU A 367 4.32 -9.27 6.62
C LEU A 367 4.96 -10.51 7.29
N ALA A 368 4.53 -11.70 6.87
CA ALA A 368 5.11 -12.97 7.33
C ALA A 368 5.81 -13.63 6.14
N ILE A 369 7.10 -13.86 6.29
CA ILE A 369 8.03 -14.17 5.18
C ILE A 369 8.65 -15.54 5.45
N PRO A 370 8.42 -16.55 4.57
CA PRO A 370 9.06 -17.85 4.73
C PRO A 370 10.59 -17.74 4.69
N LYS A 371 11.23 -18.41 5.63
CA LYS A 371 12.69 -18.44 5.71
C LYS A 371 13.26 -19.39 4.67
N LYS A 372 14.20 -18.90 3.89
CA LYS A 372 15.02 -19.71 2.99
C LYS A 372 16.40 -19.04 2.85
N PRO A 373 17.41 -19.80 2.39
CA PRO A 373 18.77 -19.24 2.30
C PRO A 373 18.82 -17.94 1.52
N GLY A 374 19.37 -16.90 2.14
CA GLY A 374 19.58 -15.60 1.53
C GLY A 374 18.41 -14.60 1.68
N VAL A 375 17.21 -15.09 2.00
CA VAL A 375 16.07 -14.19 2.27
C VAL A 375 16.40 -13.32 3.47
N SER A 376 16.17 -12.05 3.37
CA SER A 376 16.35 -11.11 4.47
C SER A 376 15.19 -10.11 4.54
N ALA A 377 14.97 -9.58 5.74
CA ALA A 377 13.88 -8.64 5.98
C ALA A 377 14.33 -7.56 6.96
N THR A 378 13.79 -6.37 6.81
CA THR A 378 14.16 -5.21 7.64
C THR A 378 12.96 -4.31 7.89
N ILE A 379 13.07 -3.53 8.94
CA ILE A 379 12.25 -2.35 9.19
C ILE A 379 13.25 -1.19 9.20
N ASP A 380 13.13 -0.28 8.25
CA ASP A 380 14.15 0.75 8.07
C ASP A 380 13.60 1.91 7.22
N GLU A 381 14.43 2.94 7.08
CA GLU A 381 14.09 4.15 6.33
C GLU A 381 13.82 3.84 4.86
N TYR A 382 12.77 4.43 4.34
CA TYR A 382 12.18 4.21 3.02
C TYR A 382 13.21 4.25 1.88
N TYR A 383 13.99 5.34 1.79
CA TYR A 383 14.93 5.52 0.69
C TYR A 383 16.19 4.68 0.83
N ALA A 384 16.72 4.57 2.04
CA ALA A 384 17.92 3.76 2.29
C ALA A 384 17.66 2.30 1.90
N THR A 385 16.47 1.81 2.21
CA THR A 385 16.07 0.43 1.92
C THR A 385 16.01 0.18 0.41
N LYS A 386 15.30 1.03 -0.33
CA LYS A 386 15.20 0.94 -1.79
C LYS A 386 16.54 1.12 -2.47
N LYS A 387 17.31 2.11 -2.04
CA LYS A 387 18.62 2.40 -2.63
C LYS A 387 19.56 1.22 -2.48
N ALA A 388 19.59 0.59 -1.31
CA ALA A 388 20.42 -0.59 -1.08
C ALA A 388 20.01 -1.71 -2.04
N PHE A 389 18.72 -2.00 -2.16
CA PHE A 389 18.23 -3.02 -3.09
C PHE A 389 18.59 -2.67 -4.55
N MET A 390 18.29 -1.47 -5.00
CA MET A 390 18.56 -1.07 -6.40
C MET A 390 20.04 -1.18 -6.73
N THR A 391 20.92 -0.84 -5.80
CA THR A 391 22.36 -0.83 -6.01
C THR A 391 22.97 -2.23 -5.93
N THR A 392 22.55 -3.03 -4.94
CA THR A 392 23.23 -4.29 -4.60
C THR A 392 22.37 -5.55 -4.68
N GLY A 393 21.04 -5.40 -4.74
CA GLY A 393 20.09 -6.51 -4.63
C GLY A 393 19.81 -6.92 -3.19
N ASN A 394 20.38 -6.22 -2.21
CA ASN A 394 20.28 -6.55 -0.78
C ASN A 394 19.63 -5.41 0.01
N LEU A 395 19.25 -5.70 1.25
CA LEU A 395 18.80 -4.69 2.20
C LEU A 395 20.00 -4.00 2.87
N PRO A 396 19.81 -2.85 3.52
CA PRO A 396 20.89 -2.19 4.25
C PRO A 396 21.51 -3.10 5.32
N ALA A 397 22.80 -2.94 5.54
CA ALA A 397 23.53 -3.68 6.57
C ALA A 397 23.31 -2.99 7.94
N GLY A 398 22.22 -3.34 8.60
CA GLY A 398 21.83 -2.74 9.88
C GLY A 398 20.86 -1.59 9.68
N SER A 399 20.12 -1.27 10.73
CA SER A 399 19.12 -0.22 10.68
C SER A 399 19.76 1.16 10.45
N GLN A 400 19.18 1.92 9.54
CA GLN A 400 19.60 3.30 9.29
C GLN A 400 18.86 4.25 10.23
N SER A 401 17.55 4.11 10.33
CA SER A 401 16.72 4.99 11.14
C SER A 401 15.27 4.48 11.15
N ILE A 402 14.63 4.60 12.29
CA ILE A 402 13.20 4.28 12.44
C ILE A 402 12.53 5.48 13.12
N SER A 403 11.46 5.98 12.51
CA SER A 403 10.64 7.03 13.13
C SER A 403 9.23 6.52 13.38
N SER A 404 8.66 6.85 14.53
CA SER A 404 7.24 6.61 14.82
C SER A 404 6.33 7.58 14.06
N ASP A 405 6.86 8.76 13.70
CA ASP A 405 6.12 9.79 12.94
C ASP A 405 6.45 9.67 11.45
N MET A 406 5.47 9.18 10.68
CA MET A 406 5.59 8.98 9.23
C MET A 406 5.83 10.28 8.45
N ARG A 407 5.41 11.41 9.02
CA ARG A 407 5.60 12.72 8.38
C ARG A 407 7.05 13.20 8.49
N GLU A 408 7.72 12.82 9.59
CA GLU A 408 9.16 13.12 9.74
C GLU A 408 10.00 12.24 8.82
N GLN A 409 9.69 10.95 8.82
CA GLN A 409 10.45 9.97 8.05
C GLN A 409 9.62 8.70 7.85
N MET A 410 9.35 8.36 6.62
CA MET A 410 8.67 7.10 6.30
C MET A 410 9.60 5.93 6.59
N THR A 411 9.12 5.01 7.43
CA THR A 411 9.77 3.73 7.73
C THR A 411 9.00 2.63 7.02
N VAL A 412 9.69 1.67 6.41
CA VAL A 412 9.05 0.56 5.66
C VAL A 412 9.36 -0.79 6.27
N LEU A 413 8.44 -1.71 6.07
CA LEU A 413 8.59 -3.14 6.32
C LEU A 413 8.95 -3.76 4.97
N ALA A 414 10.19 -4.23 4.82
CA ALA A 414 10.70 -4.67 3.53
C ALA A 414 11.42 -6.00 3.60
N TYR A 415 11.39 -6.74 2.49
CA TYR A 415 12.18 -7.95 2.37
C TYR A 415 12.76 -8.10 0.97
N THR A 416 13.82 -8.92 0.89
CA THR A 416 14.40 -9.34 -0.39
C THR A 416 14.51 -10.86 -0.44
N ASP A 417 14.28 -11.37 -1.64
CA ASP A 417 14.53 -12.76 -1.99
C ASP A 417 15.61 -12.81 -3.09
N PRO A 418 16.81 -13.30 -2.79
CA PRO A 418 17.83 -13.50 -3.82
C PRO A 418 17.52 -14.79 -4.58
N ILE A 419 16.55 -14.73 -5.50
CA ILE A 419 16.13 -15.87 -6.32
C ILE A 419 17.34 -16.56 -6.97
N GLY A 420 18.33 -15.74 -7.33
CA GLY A 420 19.58 -16.22 -7.92
C GLY A 420 19.43 -16.51 -9.41
N LYS A 421 20.02 -17.61 -9.86
CA LYS A 421 20.07 -17.95 -11.28
C LYS A 421 18.70 -18.48 -11.76
N VAL A 422 18.09 -17.72 -12.66
CA VAL A 422 16.80 -18.07 -13.29
C VAL A 422 17.05 -18.48 -14.74
N SER A 423 16.57 -19.66 -15.12
CA SER A 423 16.63 -20.19 -16.48
C SER A 423 15.20 -20.34 -17.05
N LYS A 424 15.02 -21.26 -17.99
CA LYS A 424 13.67 -21.53 -18.55
C LYS A 424 12.71 -22.16 -17.54
N GLU A 425 13.25 -22.82 -16.51
CA GLU A 425 12.43 -23.42 -15.44
C GLU A 425 11.95 -22.32 -14.50
N THR A 426 10.69 -22.42 -14.07
CA THR A 426 10.08 -21.45 -13.16
C THR A 426 10.64 -21.63 -11.76
N VAL A 427 11.03 -20.51 -11.14
CA VAL A 427 11.37 -20.43 -9.72
C VAL A 427 10.28 -19.61 -9.05
N SER A 428 9.76 -20.10 -7.91
CA SER A 428 8.69 -19.41 -7.22
C SER A 428 9.01 -19.16 -5.75
N GLY A 429 8.29 -18.20 -5.18
CA GLY A 429 8.30 -17.91 -3.76
C GLY A 429 7.01 -17.19 -3.39
N HIS A 430 6.84 -16.99 -2.08
CA HIS A 430 5.64 -16.31 -1.59
C HIS A 430 5.91 -15.65 -0.25
N LEU A 431 4.98 -14.78 0.14
CA LEU A 431 4.87 -14.24 1.49
C LEU A 431 3.38 -14.14 1.84
N MET A 432 3.12 -13.97 3.12
CA MET A 432 1.77 -13.69 3.61
C MET A 432 1.70 -12.25 4.08
N ILE A 433 0.61 -11.58 3.73
CA ILE A 433 0.26 -10.24 4.22
C ILE A 433 -1.00 -10.38 5.07
N GLY A 434 -0.98 -9.82 6.27
CA GLY A 434 -2.10 -10.06 7.19
C GLY A 434 -2.28 -9.01 8.26
N TYR A 435 -3.35 -9.21 9.04
CA TYR A 435 -3.71 -8.25 10.07
C TYR A 435 -4.29 -8.97 11.30
N ASP A 436 -3.81 -8.58 12.47
CA ASP A 436 -4.42 -8.98 13.75
C ASP A 436 -5.27 -7.81 14.24
N ASP A 437 -6.56 -7.87 14.02
CA ASP A 437 -7.50 -6.81 14.37
C ASP A 437 -7.90 -6.83 15.87
N LEU A 438 -7.36 -7.74 16.66
CA LEU A 438 -7.65 -7.91 18.09
C LEU A 438 -9.15 -8.17 18.35
N TYR A 439 -10.01 -7.24 17.94
CA TYR A 439 -11.46 -7.34 17.95
C TYR A 439 -11.98 -6.80 16.62
N SER A 440 -12.87 -7.55 15.97
CA SER A 440 -13.37 -7.22 14.63
C SER A 440 -14.59 -6.31 14.67
N ILE A 441 -15.50 -6.53 15.63
CA ILE A 441 -16.75 -5.77 15.71
C ILE A 441 -17.13 -5.52 17.17
N GLN A 442 -17.99 -4.52 17.35
CA GLN A 442 -18.68 -4.32 18.61
C GLN A 442 -20.15 -4.68 18.43
N TYR A 443 -20.63 -5.63 19.23
CA TYR A 443 -22.01 -6.11 19.16
C TYR A 443 -22.67 -5.96 20.53
N PHE A 444 -23.68 -5.12 20.63
CA PHE A 444 -24.34 -4.75 21.88
C PHE A 444 -23.32 -4.36 22.98
N GLN A 445 -22.34 -3.54 22.61
CA GLN A 445 -21.28 -3.02 23.50
C GLN A 445 -20.23 -4.07 23.94
N ASP A 446 -20.34 -5.30 23.45
CA ASP A 446 -19.31 -6.34 23.65
C ASP A 446 -18.40 -6.38 22.43
N ASN A 447 -17.11 -6.19 22.61
CA ASN A 447 -16.11 -6.35 21.55
C ASN A 447 -15.94 -7.84 21.24
N ARG A 448 -16.06 -8.21 19.98
CA ARG A 448 -15.99 -9.60 19.51
C ARG A 448 -14.70 -9.84 18.74
N MET A 449 -14.00 -10.91 19.13
CA MET A 449 -12.80 -11.38 18.42
C MET A 449 -13.21 -12.00 17.07
N PRO A 450 -12.32 -11.96 16.07
CA PRO A 450 -12.58 -12.68 14.82
C PRO A 450 -12.60 -14.19 15.05
N TYR A 451 -13.30 -14.90 14.18
CA TYR A 451 -13.50 -16.35 14.30
C TYR A 451 -12.19 -17.12 14.38
N TRP A 452 -11.19 -16.75 13.57
CA TRP A 452 -9.90 -17.46 13.51
C TRP A 452 -9.16 -17.52 14.86
N LYS A 453 -9.47 -16.61 15.78
CA LYS A 453 -8.84 -16.58 17.11
C LYS A 453 -9.40 -17.66 18.05
N HIS A 454 -10.54 -18.27 17.70
CA HIS A 454 -11.16 -19.32 18.55
C HIS A 454 -11.27 -18.89 20.03
N ASP A 455 -11.84 -17.71 20.28
CA ASP A 455 -11.96 -17.11 21.62
C ASP A 455 -10.61 -16.88 22.30
N GLY A 456 -9.59 -16.50 21.52
CA GLY A 456 -8.26 -16.18 22.04
C GLY A 456 -7.34 -17.39 22.24
N LYS A 457 -7.72 -18.56 21.73
CA LYS A 457 -6.89 -19.77 21.80
C LYS A 457 -5.83 -19.82 20.71
N VAL A 458 -6.00 -19.05 19.65
CA VAL A 458 -5.07 -18.97 18.52
C VAL A 458 -4.56 -17.53 18.42
N ASP A 459 -3.25 -17.37 18.40
CA ASP A 459 -2.62 -16.08 18.17
C ASP A 459 -2.23 -15.93 16.70
N ILE A 460 -1.83 -14.73 16.32
CA ILE A 460 -1.53 -14.40 14.90
C ILE A 460 -0.33 -15.21 14.37
N HIS A 461 0.68 -15.50 15.20
CA HIS A 461 1.84 -16.28 14.77
C HIS A 461 1.43 -17.73 14.46
N GLN A 462 0.59 -18.32 15.33
CA GLN A 462 0.02 -19.66 15.09
C GLN A 462 -0.81 -19.68 13.80
N ALA A 463 -1.58 -18.62 13.54
CA ALA A 463 -2.37 -18.52 12.30
C ALA A 463 -1.45 -18.50 11.08
N PHE A 464 -0.39 -17.70 11.10
CA PHE A 464 0.59 -17.62 10.00
C PHE A 464 1.35 -18.95 9.82
N GLU A 465 1.77 -19.60 10.92
CA GLU A 465 2.46 -20.90 10.83
C GLU A 465 1.58 -21.96 10.21
N LYS A 466 0.30 -21.98 10.60
CA LYS A 466 -0.71 -22.87 10.00
C LYS A 466 -0.90 -22.54 8.52
N GLY A 467 -0.95 -21.25 8.19
CA GLY A 467 -1.05 -20.77 6.80
C GLY A 467 0.12 -21.20 5.95
N GLU A 468 1.35 -21.05 6.47
CA GLU A 468 2.57 -21.49 5.77
C GLU A 468 2.53 -22.99 5.50
N ALA A 469 2.20 -23.77 6.51
CA ALA A 469 2.11 -25.24 6.36
C ALA A 469 1.00 -25.65 5.37
N ALA A 470 -0.03 -24.84 5.21
CA ALA A 470 -1.17 -25.13 4.33
C ALA A 470 -1.03 -24.49 2.94
N TYR A 471 0.04 -23.75 2.65
CA TYR A 471 0.17 -22.91 1.45
C TYR A 471 -0.16 -23.67 0.15
N GLU A 472 0.53 -24.78 -0.11
CA GLU A 472 0.33 -25.55 -1.35
C GLU A 472 -1.09 -26.12 -1.45
N ASP A 473 -1.64 -26.58 -0.33
CA ASP A 473 -3.00 -27.11 -0.29
C ASP A 473 -4.02 -26.03 -0.57
N LEU A 474 -3.87 -24.86 0.06
CA LEU A 474 -4.79 -23.74 -0.15
C LEU A 474 -4.71 -23.20 -1.58
N MET A 475 -3.50 -23.12 -2.16
CA MET A 475 -3.35 -22.69 -3.56
C MET A 475 -4.09 -23.64 -4.50
N ARG A 476 -3.91 -24.96 -4.34
CA ARG A 476 -4.61 -25.98 -5.18
C ARG A 476 -6.12 -25.91 -4.99
N ARG A 477 -6.58 -25.70 -3.77
CA ARG A 477 -8.03 -25.61 -3.46
C ARG A 477 -8.63 -24.33 -4.06
N CYS A 478 -7.91 -23.23 -4.03
CA CYS A 478 -8.32 -21.97 -4.66
C CYS A 478 -8.44 -22.16 -6.18
N ASP A 479 -7.44 -22.78 -6.81
CA ASP A 479 -7.47 -23.07 -8.24
C ASP A 479 -8.66 -23.98 -8.60
N SER A 480 -8.88 -25.03 -7.82
CA SER A 480 -10.02 -25.95 -8.01
C SER A 480 -11.37 -25.23 -7.89
N PHE A 481 -11.49 -24.36 -6.88
CA PHE A 481 -12.69 -23.55 -6.65
C PHE A 481 -12.92 -22.59 -7.83
N ASP A 482 -11.86 -21.89 -8.25
CA ASP A 482 -11.92 -20.95 -9.38
C ASP A 482 -12.36 -21.67 -10.66
N SER A 483 -11.77 -22.84 -10.95
CA SER A 483 -12.14 -23.68 -12.10
C SER A 483 -13.61 -24.07 -12.05
N SER A 484 -14.09 -24.52 -10.91
CA SER A 484 -15.48 -24.95 -10.73
C SER A 484 -16.45 -23.79 -10.94
N LEU A 485 -16.20 -22.66 -10.29
CA LEU A 485 -17.05 -21.47 -10.39
C LEU A 485 -17.12 -20.97 -11.84
N MET A 486 -15.96 -20.87 -12.50
CA MET A 486 -15.90 -20.41 -13.90
C MET A 486 -16.68 -21.36 -14.83
N SER A 487 -16.50 -22.66 -14.65
CA SER A 487 -17.18 -23.69 -15.46
C SER A 487 -18.69 -23.66 -15.25
N GLU A 488 -19.13 -23.69 -13.99
CA GLU A 488 -20.55 -23.73 -13.63
C GLU A 488 -21.29 -22.46 -14.10
N THR A 489 -20.71 -21.30 -13.84
CA THR A 489 -21.32 -20.02 -14.23
C THR A 489 -21.32 -19.84 -15.76
N SER A 490 -20.26 -20.32 -16.43
CA SER A 490 -20.21 -20.31 -17.90
C SER A 490 -21.31 -21.19 -18.50
N ALA A 491 -21.58 -22.35 -17.92
CA ALA A 491 -22.65 -23.26 -18.36
C ALA A 491 -24.05 -22.62 -18.20
N VAL A 492 -24.23 -21.80 -17.16
CA VAL A 492 -25.51 -21.14 -16.86
C VAL A 492 -25.73 -19.90 -17.74
N GLY A 493 -24.73 -19.02 -17.85
CA GLY A 493 -24.90 -17.70 -18.46
C GLY A 493 -23.87 -17.31 -19.51
N GLY A 494 -22.97 -18.23 -19.86
CA GLY A 494 -21.92 -18.00 -20.85
C GLY A 494 -20.72 -17.27 -20.28
N LYS A 495 -19.70 -17.04 -21.13
CA LYS A 495 -18.39 -16.52 -20.74
C LYS A 495 -18.50 -15.19 -19.96
N LYS A 496 -19.24 -14.21 -20.48
CA LYS A 496 -19.35 -12.89 -19.83
C LYS A 496 -19.98 -12.96 -18.44
N TYR A 497 -20.94 -13.85 -18.26
CA TYR A 497 -21.57 -14.07 -16.97
C TYR A 497 -20.55 -14.68 -15.98
N ALA A 498 -19.77 -15.66 -16.43
CA ALA A 498 -18.72 -16.27 -15.63
C ALA A 498 -17.66 -15.22 -15.21
N GLU A 499 -17.22 -14.41 -16.17
CA GLU A 499 -16.24 -13.33 -15.92
C GLU A 499 -16.76 -12.35 -14.86
N LEU A 500 -18.04 -11.95 -14.97
CA LEU A 500 -18.67 -11.05 -13.99
C LEU A 500 -18.77 -11.71 -12.60
N CYS A 501 -19.16 -12.99 -12.57
CA CYS A 501 -19.24 -13.75 -11.30
C CYS A 501 -17.88 -13.84 -10.61
N ALA A 502 -16.80 -14.05 -11.39
CA ALA A 502 -15.44 -14.09 -10.84
C ALA A 502 -15.07 -12.76 -10.16
N ILE A 503 -15.31 -11.64 -10.85
CA ILE A 503 -15.03 -10.31 -10.30
C ILE A 503 -15.86 -10.06 -9.04
N ALA A 504 -17.17 -10.35 -9.11
CA ALA A 504 -18.08 -10.14 -7.97
C ALA A 504 -17.66 -10.97 -6.75
N TYR A 505 -17.27 -12.22 -6.97
CA TYR A 505 -16.79 -13.09 -5.89
C TYR A 505 -15.49 -12.58 -5.29
N ARG A 506 -14.55 -12.18 -6.13
CA ARG A 506 -13.23 -11.71 -5.71
C ARG A 506 -13.33 -10.43 -4.84
N GLN A 507 -14.38 -9.68 -5.09
CA GLN A 507 -14.66 -8.46 -4.31
C GLN A 507 -15.37 -8.72 -2.96
N UNK A 508 -15.73 -9.83 -2.78
CA UNK A 508 -16.47 -10.18 -1.64
C UNK A 508 -15.72 -10.07 -0.33
N UNK A 509 -15.03 -9.34 -0.10
CA UNK A 509 -14.25 -9.05 1.05
C UNK A 509 -14.98 -8.27 2.11
N UNK A 510 -15.85 -7.81 1.75
CA UNK A 510 -16.58 -6.98 2.59
C UNK A 510 -17.66 -7.69 3.35
N UNK A 511 -17.72 -8.69 3.08
CA UNK A 511 -18.74 -9.51 3.61
C UNK A 511 -18.22 -10.64 4.44
N ARG A 512 -17.08 -10.47 4.86
CA ARG A 512 -16.52 -11.53 5.69
C ARG A 512 -17.09 -11.46 7.10
N PRO A 513 -17.43 -12.61 7.71
CA PRO A 513 -18.03 -12.65 9.04
C PRO A 513 -17.03 -12.38 10.17
#